data_46ced32aaa5017bffccadde6a64bb2ef
#
_entry.id   46ced32aaa5017bffccadde6a64bb2ef
#
_cell.length_a   1.000
_cell.length_b   1.000
_cell.length_c   1.000
_cell.angle_alpha   90.00
_cell.angle_beta   90.00
_cell.angle_gamma   90.00
#
_symmetry.space_group_name_H-M   'P 1'
#
loop_
_entity.id
_entity.type
_entity.pdbx_description
1 polymer ?
#
loop_
_entity_poly.entity_id
_entity_poly.type
_entity_poly.pdbx_seq_one_letter_code
_entity_poly.pdbx_strand_id
1 'polypeptide(L)'
;MEFNKLHTNGADPEYLLATVRDDQGALLGGLFGATYLGWLQVQAVWLPDDLRGHGYGTELMAIAEREALRRGCTRVHLETFSFQALSFYEKLGYQVFSKLDDFPAGGARYVLTKNLSGTA
;
A
#
# COMPACT_ATOMS: atom_id res chain seq x y z
N MET A 1 6.49 18.50 -9.11
CA MET A 1 6.56 19.92 -8.88
C MET A 1 7.99 20.32 -8.66
N GLU A 2 8.39 21.38 -9.30
CA GLU A 2 9.78 21.81 -9.25
C GLU A 2 10.26 22.14 -7.85
N PHE A 3 9.38 22.72 -7.04
CA PHE A 3 9.72 23.06 -5.67
C PHE A 3 10.14 21.82 -4.89
N ASN A 4 9.38 20.72 -5.05
CA ASN A 4 9.69 19.47 -4.37
C ASN A 4 11.01 18.88 -4.86
N LYS A 5 11.29 18.97 -6.14
CA LYS A 5 12.56 18.50 -6.69
C LYS A 5 13.74 19.21 -6.06
N LEU A 6 13.64 20.53 -5.91
CA LEU A 6 14.72 21.30 -5.31
C LEU A 6 14.96 20.89 -3.85
N HIS A 7 13.90 20.58 -3.12
CA HIS A 7 14.00 20.22 -1.71
C HIS A 7 14.38 18.76 -1.48
N THR A 8 14.29 17.91 -2.50
CA THR A 8 14.58 16.49 -2.39
C THR A 8 15.80 16.09 -3.19
N ASN A 9 16.63 17.05 -3.57
CA ASN A 9 17.82 16.82 -4.40
C ASN A 9 17.48 16.12 -5.71
N GLY A 10 16.35 16.47 -6.29
CA GLY A 10 15.91 15.91 -7.56
C GLY A 10 15.16 14.60 -7.45
N ALA A 11 14.98 14.05 -6.25
CA ALA A 11 14.18 12.85 -6.07
C ALA A 11 12.70 13.19 -6.27
N ASP A 12 11.99 12.36 -7.01
CA ASP A 12 10.57 12.52 -7.29
C ASP A 12 9.81 11.29 -6.84
N PRO A 13 8.55 11.45 -6.39
CA PRO A 13 7.69 10.29 -6.20
C PRO A 13 7.48 9.59 -7.54
N GLU A 14 7.50 8.27 -7.53
CA GLU A 14 7.20 7.45 -8.69
C GLU A 14 5.96 6.63 -8.40
N TYR A 15 4.94 6.77 -9.25
CA TYR A 15 3.70 6.03 -9.07
C TYR A 15 3.91 4.55 -9.32
N LEU A 16 3.05 3.76 -8.67
CA LEU A 16 3.02 2.32 -8.79
C LEU A 16 1.57 1.88 -8.92
N LEU A 17 1.30 1.08 -9.92
CA LEU A 17 -0.04 0.54 -10.15
C LEU A 17 0.07 -0.95 -10.42
N ALA A 18 -0.60 -1.75 -9.60
CA ALA A 18 -0.76 -3.18 -9.82
C ALA A 18 -2.23 -3.45 -10.13
N THR A 19 -2.51 -4.35 -11.06
CA THR A 19 -3.89 -4.58 -11.50
C THR A 19 -4.21 -6.06 -11.53
N VAL A 20 -5.50 -6.35 -11.36
CA VAL A 20 -6.08 -7.66 -11.63
C VAL A 20 -6.98 -7.52 -12.84
N ARG A 21 -6.75 -8.33 -13.86
CA ARG A 21 -7.52 -8.29 -15.09
C ARG A 21 -8.05 -9.68 -15.41
N ASP A 22 -9.19 -9.74 -16.10
CA ASP A 22 -9.72 -11.01 -16.57
C ASP A 22 -9.00 -11.44 -17.86
N ASP A 23 -9.40 -12.59 -18.40
CA ASP A 23 -8.78 -13.15 -19.60
C ASP A 23 -8.95 -12.27 -20.83
N GLN A 24 -9.90 -11.36 -20.80
CA GLN A 24 -10.17 -10.44 -21.92
C GLN A 24 -9.57 -9.07 -21.70
N GLY A 25 -8.79 -8.92 -20.62
CA GLY A 25 -8.10 -7.67 -20.32
C GLY A 25 -8.92 -6.65 -19.57
N ALA A 26 -10.13 -6.99 -19.15
CA ALA A 26 -10.95 -6.05 -18.37
C ALA A 26 -10.39 -5.87 -16.97
N LEU A 27 -10.32 -4.62 -16.52
CA LEU A 27 -9.79 -4.30 -15.20
C LEU A 27 -10.78 -4.72 -14.13
N LEU A 28 -10.36 -5.59 -13.23
CA LEU A 28 -11.20 -6.11 -12.15
C LEU A 28 -10.89 -5.48 -10.80
N GLY A 29 -9.67 -5.03 -10.60
CA GLY A 29 -9.27 -4.41 -9.34
C GLY A 29 -7.82 -4.00 -9.40
N GLY A 30 -7.32 -3.42 -8.31
CA GLY A 30 -5.94 -3.00 -8.33
C GLY A 30 -5.46 -2.37 -7.04
N LEU A 31 -4.21 -1.95 -7.09
CA LEU A 31 -3.54 -1.25 -6.01
C LEU A 31 -2.81 -0.05 -6.62
N PHE A 32 -2.95 1.10 -6.00
CA PHE A 32 -2.26 2.31 -6.40
C PHE A 32 -1.41 2.82 -5.25
N GLY A 33 -0.20 3.21 -5.56
CA GLY A 33 0.71 3.77 -4.57
C GLY A 33 1.80 4.60 -5.22
N ALA A 34 2.80 4.93 -4.42
CA ALA A 34 3.95 5.69 -4.89
C ALA A 34 5.17 5.33 -4.05
N THR A 35 6.33 5.36 -4.69
CA THR A 35 7.60 5.19 -3.99
C THR A 35 8.30 6.54 -3.90
N TYR A 36 8.87 6.83 -2.74
CA TYR A 36 9.51 8.11 -2.51
C TYR A 36 10.44 7.99 -1.30
N LEU A 37 11.68 8.40 -1.48
CA LEU A 37 12.67 8.47 -0.39
C LEU A 37 12.80 7.17 0.40
N GLY A 38 12.75 6.03 -0.30
CA GLY A 38 12.95 4.72 0.32
C GLY A 38 11.71 4.06 0.87
N TRP A 39 10.54 4.67 0.71
CA TRP A 39 9.27 4.14 1.21
C TRP A 39 8.29 3.92 0.07
N LEU A 40 7.52 2.85 0.19
CA LEU A 40 6.30 2.67 -0.60
C LEU A 40 5.12 3.16 0.23
N GLN A 41 4.32 4.06 -0.32
CA GLN A 41 3.04 4.42 0.25
C GLN A 41 1.94 3.74 -0.56
N VAL A 42 1.18 2.86 0.08
CA VAL A 42 0.00 2.26 -0.55
C VAL A 42 -1.16 3.22 -0.30
N GLN A 43 -1.72 3.76 -1.38
CA GLN A 43 -2.75 4.79 -1.28
C GLN A 43 -4.15 4.23 -1.45
N ALA A 44 -4.31 3.19 -2.27
CA ALA A 44 -5.61 2.59 -2.50
C ALA A 44 -5.44 1.15 -2.93
N VAL A 45 -6.31 0.28 -2.41
CA VAL A 45 -6.47 -1.09 -2.87
C VAL A 45 -7.96 -1.27 -3.09
N TRP A 46 -8.35 -1.73 -4.28
CA TRP A 46 -9.78 -1.91 -4.57
C TRP A 46 -10.02 -3.25 -5.24
N LEU A 47 -11.01 -3.95 -4.76
CA LEU A 47 -11.48 -5.23 -5.30
C LEU A 47 -12.99 -5.27 -5.14
N PRO A 48 -13.74 -5.66 -6.19
CA PRO A 48 -15.17 -5.91 -6.03
C PRO A 48 -15.43 -7.01 -5.03
N ASP A 49 -16.61 -7.01 -4.44
CA ASP A 49 -16.97 -7.97 -3.41
C ASP A 49 -16.86 -9.42 -3.89
N ASP A 50 -17.22 -9.69 -5.14
CA ASP A 50 -17.19 -11.03 -5.70
C ASP A 50 -15.76 -11.55 -5.92
N LEU A 51 -14.75 -10.67 -5.88
CA LEU A 51 -13.36 -11.08 -6.00
C LEU A 51 -12.66 -11.20 -4.66
N ARG A 52 -13.30 -10.83 -3.58
CA ARG A 52 -12.70 -10.95 -2.25
C ARG A 52 -12.66 -12.41 -1.81
N GLY A 53 -11.68 -12.74 -0.97
CA GLY A 53 -11.52 -14.09 -0.46
C GLY A 53 -10.81 -15.04 -1.40
N HIS A 54 -10.27 -14.55 -2.53
CA HIS A 54 -9.56 -15.36 -3.50
C HIS A 54 -8.05 -15.11 -3.51
N GLY A 55 -7.54 -14.34 -2.56
CA GLY A 55 -6.11 -14.06 -2.48
C GLY A 55 -5.62 -12.95 -3.38
N TYR A 56 -6.49 -12.27 -4.11
CA TYR A 56 -6.05 -11.20 -5.01
C TYR A 56 -5.45 -10.02 -4.27
N GLY A 57 -6.00 -9.67 -3.12
CA GLY A 57 -5.45 -8.58 -2.31
C GLY A 57 -4.04 -8.88 -1.84
N THR A 58 -3.80 -10.09 -1.37
CA THR A 58 -2.48 -10.54 -0.97
C THR A 58 -1.50 -10.50 -2.13
N GLU A 59 -1.95 -10.93 -3.32
CA GLU A 59 -1.11 -10.93 -4.51
C GLU A 59 -0.78 -9.52 -4.96
N LEU A 60 -1.75 -8.60 -4.92
CA LEU A 60 -1.52 -7.20 -5.26
C LEU A 60 -0.47 -6.59 -4.33
N MET A 61 -0.58 -6.84 -3.03
CA MET A 61 0.39 -6.34 -2.07
C MET A 61 1.77 -6.93 -2.33
N ALA A 62 1.84 -8.23 -2.63
CA ALA A 62 3.12 -8.87 -2.94
C ALA A 62 3.78 -8.27 -4.17
N ILE A 63 3.01 -8.00 -5.22
CA ILE A 63 3.51 -7.36 -6.44
C ILE A 63 4.05 -5.97 -6.12
N ALA A 64 3.30 -5.19 -5.36
CA ALA A 64 3.70 -3.84 -5.00
C ALA A 64 4.97 -3.84 -4.16
N GLU A 65 5.08 -4.76 -3.21
CA GLU A 65 6.27 -4.85 -2.36
C GLU A 65 7.50 -5.25 -3.15
N ARG A 66 7.35 -6.18 -4.10
CA ARG A 66 8.47 -6.57 -4.96
C ARG A 66 8.95 -5.41 -5.83
N GLU A 67 8.01 -4.66 -6.39
CA GLU A 67 8.37 -3.50 -7.19
C GLU A 67 9.04 -2.42 -6.35
N ALA A 68 8.57 -2.22 -5.12
CA ALA A 68 9.20 -1.28 -4.19
C ALA A 68 10.64 -1.67 -3.91
N LEU A 69 10.89 -2.96 -3.65
CA LEU A 69 12.25 -3.46 -3.44
C LEU A 69 13.12 -3.21 -4.67
N ARG A 70 12.59 -3.47 -5.86
CA ARG A 70 13.31 -3.23 -7.11
C ARG A 70 13.71 -1.76 -7.24
N ARG A 71 12.88 -0.87 -6.73
CA ARG A 71 13.15 0.58 -6.76
C ARG A 71 14.03 1.05 -5.61
N GLY A 72 14.49 0.14 -4.77
CA GLY A 72 15.37 0.47 -3.66
C GLY A 72 14.65 0.85 -2.37
N CYS A 73 13.35 0.64 -2.30
CA CYS A 73 12.59 0.91 -1.08
C CYS A 73 12.70 -0.26 -0.12
N THR A 74 12.78 0.03 1.17
CA THR A 74 12.88 -0.99 2.20
C THR A 74 11.72 -0.97 3.18
N ARG A 75 10.79 -0.02 3.03
CA ARG A 75 9.68 0.15 3.98
C ARG A 75 8.41 0.51 3.25
N VAL A 76 7.29 0.15 3.88
CA VAL A 76 5.96 0.45 3.36
C VAL A 76 5.14 1.09 4.46
N HIS A 77 4.31 2.07 4.11
CA HIS A 77 3.31 2.59 5.02
C HIS A 77 1.97 2.71 4.32
N LEU A 78 0.91 2.57 5.10
CA LEU A 78 -0.46 2.70 4.60
C LEU A 78 -1.38 3.06 5.74
N GLU A 79 -2.60 3.46 5.40
CA GLU A 79 -3.61 3.81 6.38
C GLU A 79 -4.90 3.05 6.09
N THR A 80 -5.63 2.72 7.16
CA THR A 80 -6.94 2.12 7.03
C THR A 80 -7.80 2.49 8.23
N PHE A 81 -9.13 2.56 8.03
CA PHE A 81 -10.07 2.74 9.14
C PHE A 81 -10.94 1.53 9.38
N SER A 82 -10.65 0.40 8.79
CA SER A 82 -11.47 -0.79 8.90
C SER A 82 -10.77 -1.86 9.72
N PHE A 83 -11.45 -2.43 10.69
CA PHE A 83 -10.91 -3.56 11.44
C PHE A 83 -10.63 -4.76 10.54
N GLN A 84 -11.45 -4.96 9.50
CA GLN A 84 -11.23 -6.06 8.57
C GLN A 84 -9.96 -5.87 7.79
N ALA A 85 -9.74 -4.64 7.30
CA ALA A 85 -8.50 -4.32 6.59
C ALA A 85 -7.30 -4.39 7.52
N LEU A 86 -7.46 -3.95 8.77
CA LEU A 86 -6.39 -4.03 9.76
C LEU A 86 -5.90 -5.48 9.90
N SER A 87 -6.83 -6.41 10.10
CA SER A 87 -6.50 -7.83 10.22
C SER A 87 -5.80 -8.35 8.98
N PHE A 88 -6.29 -7.96 7.80
CA PHE A 88 -5.69 -8.36 6.53
C PHE A 88 -4.22 -7.92 6.45
N TYR A 89 -3.95 -6.67 6.77
CA TYR A 89 -2.57 -6.17 6.69
C TYR A 89 -1.68 -6.76 7.78
N GLU A 90 -2.20 -6.99 8.96
CA GLU A 90 -1.41 -7.61 10.02
C GLU A 90 -0.97 -9.02 9.64
N LYS A 91 -1.82 -9.78 8.95
CA LYS A 91 -1.45 -11.11 8.46
C LYS A 91 -0.34 -11.04 7.41
N LEU A 92 -0.20 -9.92 6.74
CA LEU A 92 0.87 -9.71 5.76
C LEU A 92 2.16 -9.17 6.39
N GLY A 93 2.19 -9.02 7.70
CA GLY A 93 3.38 -8.58 8.40
C GLY A 93 3.43 -7.09 8.71
N TYR A 94 2.33 -6.38 8.49
CA TYR A 94 2.25 -4.96 8.85
C TYR A 94 1.99 -4.81 10.33
N GLN A 95 2.52 -3.74 10.89
CA GLN A 95 2.35 -3.42 12.31
C GLN A 95 1.72 -2.04 12.44
N VAL A 96 0.85 -1.89 13.43
CA VAL A 96 0.25 -0.59 13.72
C VAL A 96 1.31 0.35 14.27
N PHE A 97 1.54 1.44 13.58
CA PHE A 97 2.47 2.47 13.99
C PHE A 97 1.76 3.54 14.82
N SER A 98 0.55 3.91 14.44
CA SER A 98 -0.23 4.88 15.18
C SER A 98 -1.71 4.70 14.93
N LYS A 99 -2.52 5.26 15.85
CA LYS A 99 -3.97 5.23 15.79
C LYS A 99 -4.49 6.63 16.06
N LEU A 100 -5.39 7.09 15.19
CA LEU A 100 -6.03 8.38 15.35
C LEU A 100 -7.50 8.12 15.64
N ASP A 101 -7.93 8.48 16.86
CA ASP A 101 -9.32 8.31 17.26
C ASP A 101 -10.21 9.37 16.60
N ASP A 102 -11.49 9.05 16.46
CA ASP A 102 -12.48 9.95 15.85
C ASP A 102 -12.10 10.39 14.44
N PHE A 103 -11.51 9.49 13.68
CA PHE A 103 -11.10 9.77 12.31
C PHE A 103 -11.48 8.55 11.46
N PRO A 104 -12.70 8.47 10.94
CA PRO A 104 -13.84 9.41 11.08
C PRO A 104 -14.50 9.32 12.45
N ALA A 105 -15.46 10.22 12.70
CA ALA A 105 -16.17 10.28 13.97
C ALA A 105 -16.73 8.92 14.35
N GLY A 106 -16.51 8.52 15.60
CA GLY A 106 -16.94 7.21 16.08
C GLY A 106 -16.08 6.05 15.65
N GLY A 107 -15.04 6.29 14.88
CA GLY A 107 -14.11 5.25 14.43
C GLY A 107 -12.69 5.61 14.72
N ALA A 108 -11.77 5.01 13.95
CA ALA A 108 -10.35 5.28 14.11
C ALA A 108 -9.63 5.07 12.79
N ARG A 109 -8.54 5.78 12.60
CA ARG A 109 -7.64 5.59 11.48
C ARG A 109 -6.34 4.99 12.00
N TYR A 110 -5.90 3.92 11.38
CA TYR A 110 -4.66 3.23 11.74
C TYR A 110 -3.62 3.50 10.69
N VAL A 111 -2.40 3.82 11.12
CA VAL A 111 -1.24 3.88 10.24
C VAL A 111 -0.42 2.62 10.50
N LEU A 112 -0.12 1.89 9.44
CA LEU A 112 0.64 0.65 9.54
C LEU A 112 1.93 0.75 8.73
N THR A 113 2.95 0.04 9.19
CA THR A 113 4.23 0.00 8.51
C THR A 113 4.73 -1.44 8.40
N LYS A 114 5.59 -1.67 7.42
CA LYS A 114 6.25 -2.95 7.23
C LYS A 114 7.68 -2.72 6.77
N ASN A 115 8.60 -3.49 7.30
CA ASN A 115 9.99 -3.51 6.86
C ASN A 115 10.15 -4.60 5.81
N LEU A 116 10.57 -4.22 4.60
CA LEU A 116 10.73 -5.14 3.49
C LEU A 116 12.12 -5.77 3.42
N SER A 117 13.06 -5.31 4.23
CA SER A 117 14.42 -5.83 4.16
C SER A 117 14.53 -7.28 4.61
N GLY A 118 13.46 -7.84 5.14
CA GLY A 118 13.37 -9.27 5.41
C GLY A 118 14.02 -9.73 6.68
N THR A 119 14.72 -8.87 7.34
CA THR A 119 15.27 -9.20 8.65
C THR A 119 14.30 -8.74 9.70
N ALA A 120 13.74 -9.67 10.36
CA ALA A 120 12.80 -9.37 11.42
C ALA A 120 13.44 -8.52 12.49
#